data_1cd8818487772144b6ce9ebc7a86963b
#
_entry.id   1cd8818487772144b6ce9ebc7a86963b
#
_cell.length_a   1.000
_cell.length_b   1.000
_cell.length_c   1.000
_cell.angle_alpha   90.00
_cell.angle_beta   90.00
_cell.angle_gamma   90.00
#
_symmetry.space_group_name_H-M   'P 1'
#
loop_
_entity.id
_entity.type
_entity.pdbx_description
1 polymer ?
#
loop_
_entity_poly.entity_id
_entity_poly.type
_entity_poly.pdbx_seq_one_letter_code
_entity_poly.pdbx_strand_id
1 'polypeptide(L)'
;MTAAAAPDLSIIIPVYRAQDTLARALASIDVPAGVSAEIILSVDDGDNYSAFAGQNPMVRLITSPQQRTGPGPARNRGVAAARGAFLAYLDADDSWSPGYLAALLPLAWHEGCAFAATVVEKPDGEALAQFPPGTPGRLMLSDFARWGASFHPVHAAGLPRGRAEGPFWNAPAQDVMHAVEVFMACGLTAALETSVAYRLRLGAETVTTVSDFSSRLSTAYATYDRALAETWAQTLFAGKSALNDRYERERLPDESFYAFVTRVIVPEA
;
A
#
# COMPACT_ATOMS: atom_id res chain seq x y z
N MET A 1 -29.86 8.04 -21.51
CA MET A 1 -29.13 7.19 -20.59
C MET A 1 -28.63 8.09 -19.47
N THR A 2 -29.16 7.97 -18.26
CA THR A 2 -28.65 8.69 -17.08
C THR A 2 -27.24 8.16 -16.81
N ALA A 3 -26.26 9.04 -16.70
CA ALA A 3 -24.92 8.65 -16.26
C ALA A 3 -25.05 7.94 -14.90
N ALA A 4 -24.43 6.77 -14.75
CA ALA A 4 -24.38 6.09 -13.46
C ALA A 4 -23.75 7.05 -12.45
N ALA A 5 -24.29 7.10 -11.22
CA ALA A 5 -23.71 7.91 -10.16
C ALA A 5 -22.26 7.47 -9.91
N ALA A 6 -21.40 8.42 -9.57
CA ALA A 6 -20.02 8.12 -9.20
C ALA A 6 -20.03 7.23 -7.94
N PRO A 7 -19.16 6.23 -7.83
CA PRO A 7 -19.06 5.40 -6.64
C PRO A 7 -18.50 6.20 -5.46
N ASP A 8 -18.76 5.73 -4.24
CA ASP A 8 -18.16 6.30 -3.03
C ASP A 8 -16.67 5.96 -2.92
N LEU A 9 -16.29 4.75 -3.39
CA LEU A 9 -14.94 4.22 -3.24
C LEU A 9 -14.43 3.62 -4.55
N SER A 10 -13.18 3.91 -4.91
CA SER A 10 -12.41 3.15 -5.90
C SER A 10 -11.28 2.39 -5.20
N ILE A 11 -11.25 1.07 -5.41
CA ILE A 11 -10.20 0.18 -4.92
C ILE A 11 -9.24 -0.09 -6.08
N ILE A 12 -7.98 0.25 -5.92
CA ILE A 12 -6.96 0.16 -6.96
C ILE A 12 -6.02 -1.01 -6.66
N ILE A 13 -5.93 -1.95 -7.60
CA ILE A 13 -5.08 -3.13 -7.52
C ILE A 13 -4.12 -3.11 -8.70
N PRO A 14 -2.80 -2.84 -8.48
CA PRO A 14 -1.80 -3.04 -9.51
C PRO A 14 -1.61 -4.54 -9.74
N VAL A 15 -1.68 -4.98 -10.99
CA VAL A 15 -1.66 -6.41 -11.34
C VAL A 15 -0.46 -6.73 -12.23
N TYR A 16 0.42 -7.61 -11.73
CA TYR A 16 1.58 -8.12 -12.46
C TYR A 16 1.85 -9.57 -12.03
N ARG A 17 1.71 -10.53 -12.95
CA ARG A 17 1.89 -11.98 -12.71
C ARG A 17 1.10 -12.50 -11.50
N ALA A 18 -0.16 -12.08 -11.40
CA ALA A 18 -0.98 -12.31 -10.21
C ALA A 18 -2.10 -13.35 -10.43
N GLN A 19 -1.98 -14.22 -11.42
CA GLN A 19 -3.00 -15.22 -11.76
C GLN A 19 -3.37 -16.10 -10.55
N ASP A 20 -2.38 -16.48 -9.74
CA ASP A 20 -2.56 -17.39 -8.61
C ASP A 20 -2.95 -16.68 -7.30
N THR A 21 -2.75 -15.37 -7.19
CA THR A 21 -2.95 -14.61 -5.94
C THR A 21 -4.17 -13.70 -5.96
N LEU A 22 -4.51 -13.14 -7.13
CA LEU A 22 -5.55 -12.13 -7.29
C LEU A 22 -6.93 -12.58 -6.78
N ALA A 23 -7.27 -13.87 -6.94
CA ALA A 23 -8.54 -14.40 -6.43
C ALA A 23 -8.67 -14.21 -4.91
N ARG A 24 -7.59 -14.44 -4.17
CA ARG A 24 -7.54 -14.25 -2.71
C ARG A 24 -7.63 -12.76 -2.35
N ALA A 25 -6.90 -11.91 -3.06
CA ALA A 25 -6.97 -10.46 -2.87
C ALA A 25 -8.42 -9.96 -3.05
N LEU A 26 -9.07 -10.30 -4.15
CA LEU A 26 -10.46 -9.93 -4.43
C LEU A 26 -11.45 -10.48 -3.40
N ALA A 27 -11.26 -11.72 -2.95
CA ALA A 27 -12.14 -12.35 -1.94
C ALA A 27 -12.02 -11.69 -0.56
N SER A 28 -10.94 -10.95 -0.28
CA SER A 28 -10.75 -10.21 0.98
C SER A 28 -11.46 -8.85 0.99
N ILE A 29 -12.00 -8.40 -0.14
CA ILE A 29 -12.68 -7.12 -0.25
C ILE A 29 -14.14 -7.28 0.18
N ASP A 30 -14.45 -6.78 1.36
CA ASP A 30 -15.80 -6.73 1.92
C ASP A 30 -16.27 -5.26 1.93
N VAL A 31 -17.13 -4.91 0.95
CA VAL A 31 -17.68 -3.55 0.82
C VAL A 31 -18.86 -3.39 1.76
N PRO A 32 -18.85 -2.41 2.68
CA PRO A 32 -19.92 -2.21 3.64
C PRO A 32 -21.28 -1.94 2.97
N ALA A 33 -22.36 -2.39 3.58
CA ALA A 33 -23.71 -2.13 3.10
C ALA A 33 -23.95 -0.59 2.97
N GLY A 34 -24.54 -0.18 1.85
CA GLY A 34 -24.81 1.23 1.57
C GLY A 34 -23.63 2.00 0.96
N VAL A 35 -22.45 1.40 0.81
CA VAL A 35 -21.30 1.98 0.11
C VAL A 35 -21.28 1.44 -1.31
N SER A 36 -21.20 2.34 -2.29
CA SER A 36 -20.98 1.97 -3.69
C SER A 36 -19.48 1.93 -4.01
N ALA A 37 -19.00 0.86 -4.64
CA ALA A 37 -17.58 0.73 -4.94
C ALA A 37 -17.31 0.23 -6.37
N GLU A 38 -16.14 0.59 -6.89
CA GLU A 38 -15.52 -0.06 -8.06
C GLU A 38 -14.14 -0.61 -7.67
N ILE A 39 -13.75 -1.70 -8.33
CA ILE A 39 -12.43 -2.31 -8.19
C ILE A 39 -11.71 -2.17 -9.53
N ILE A 40 -10.56 -1.52 -9.53
CA ILE A 40 -9.79 -1.25 -10.74
C ILE A 40 -8.55 -2.13 -10.74
N LEU A 41 -8.53 -3.12 -11.62
CA LEU A 41 -7.35 -3.93 -11.89
C LEU A 41 -6.49 -3.22 -12.94
N SER A 42 -5.37 -2.66 -12.51
CA SER A 42 -4.42 -1.99 -13.40
C SER A 42 -3.35 -2.98 -13.86
N VAL A 43 -3.58 -3.60 -15.01
CA VAL A 43 -2.74 -4.67 -15.56
C VAL A 43 -1.45 -4.11 -16.14
N ASP A 44 -0.31 -4.65 -15.70
CA ASP A 44 1.05 -4.20 -16.06
C ASP A 44 1.92 -5.28 -16.73
N ASP A 45 1.42 -6.51 -16.89
CA ASP A 45 2.09 -7.62 -17.58
C ASP A 45 1.54 -7.92 -18.98
N GLY A 46 0.36 -7.40 -19.30
CA GLY A 46 -0.34 -7.66 -20.55
C GLY A 46 -1.09 -8.99 -20.59
N ASP A 47 -1.15 -9.71 -19.48
CA ASP A 47 -1.88 -10.96 -19.38
C ASP A 47 -3.39 -10.74 -19.30
N ASN A 48 -4.15 -11.81 -19.50
CA ASN A 48 -5.61 -11.76 -19.55
C ASN A 48 -6.23 -12.03 -18.17
N TYR A 49 -6.84 -11.00 -17.59
CA TYR A 49 -7.57 -11.06 -16.31
C TYR A 49 -9.08 -10.88 -16.47
N SER A 50 -9.61 -11.02 -17.70
CA SER A 50 -11.04 -10.78 -18.00
C SER A 50 -11.99 -11.69 -17.24
N ALA A 51 -11.57 -12.89 -16.85
CA ALA A 51 -12.37 -13.82 -16.05
C ALA A 51 -12.79 -13.20 -14.71
N PHE A 52 -11.91 -12.42 -14.06
CA PHE A 52 -12.21 -11.76 -12.80
C PHE A 52 -13.29 -10.66 -12.95
N ALA A 53 -13.23 -9.89 -14.03
CA ALA A 53 -14.27 -8.90 -14.35
C ALA A 53 -15.61 -9.56 -14.71
N GLY A 54 -15.58 -10.70 -15.38
CA GLY A 54 -16.80 -11.46 -15.69
C GLY A 54 -17.51 -12.07 -14.47
N GLN A 55 -16.76 -12.33 -13.40
CA GLN A 55 -17.30 -12.92 -12.17
C GLN A 55 -17.76 -11.88 -11.14
N ASN A 56 -17.24 -10.65 -11.21
CA ASN A 56 -17.56 -9.59 -10.25
C ASN A 56 -17.87 -8.27 -10.98
N PRO A 57 -19.12 -7.79 -10.94
CA PRO A 57 -19.53 -6.58 -11.66
C PRO A 57 -18.89 -5.29 -11.16
N MET A 58 -18.30 -5.29 -9.97
CA MET A 58 -17.52 -4.15 -9.46
C MET A 58 -16.14 -4.06 -10.11
N VAL A 59 -15.63 -5.17 -10.68
CA VAL A 59 -14.27 -5.24 -11.24
C VAL A 59 -14.23 -4.67 -12.65
N ARG A 60 -13.29 -3.76 -12.85
CA ARG A 60 -12.96 -3.15 -14.14
C ARG A 60 -11.47 -3.27 -14.43
N LEU A 61 -11.14 -3.69 -15.65
CA LEU A 61 -9.76 -3.82 -16.11
C LEU A 61 -9.29 -2.54 -16.79
N ILE A 62 -8.05 -2.17 -16.50
CA ILE A 62 -7.30 -1.15 -17.23
C ILE A 62 -6.01 -1.76 -17.71
N THR A 63 -5.81 -1.70 -19.01
CA THR A 63 -4.59 -2.17 -19.69
C THR A 63 -3.79 -0.99 -20.21
N SER A 64 -2.49 -1.18 -20.38
CA SER A 64 -1.59 -0.20 -20.97
C SER A 64 -0.82 -0.85 -22.13
N PRO A 65 -0.53 -0.12 -23.21
CA PRO A 65 0.40 -0.59 -24.22
C PRO A 65 1.83 -0.74 -23.69
N GLN A 66 2.17 -0.01 -22.63
CA GLN A 66 3.42 -0.17 -21.91
C GLN A 66 3.22 -1.15 -20.75
N GLN A 67 4.04 -2.19 -20.73
CA GLN A 67 4.04 -3.23 -19.70
C GLN A 67 5.30 -3.13 -18.85
N ARG A 68 5.27 -3.78 -17.68
CA ARG A 68 6.39 -3.83 -16.72
C ARG A 68 6.87 -2.45 -16.31
N THR A 69 5.92 -1.53 -16.16
CA THR A 69 6.21 -0.16 -15.75
C THR A 69 6.45 -0.04 -14.24
N GLY A 70 6.06 -1.05 -13.48
CA GLY A 70 6.19 -1.13 -12.02
C GLY A 70 4.92 -0.71 -11.28
N PRO A 71 4.88 -0.97 -9.96
CA PRO A 71 3.67 -0.78 -9.15
C PRO A 71 3.22 0.68 -9.06
N GLY A 72 4.14 1.64 -9.00
CA GLY A 72 3.81 3.06 -8.96
C GLY A 72 3.04 3.54 -10.19
N PRO A 73 3.60 3.43 -11.40
CA PRO A 73 2.89 3.75 -12.64
C PRO A 73 1.59 2.95 -12.84
N ALA A 74 1.56 1.68 -12.42
CA ALA A 74 0.33 0.88 -12.47
C ALA A 74 -0.76 1.47 -11.56
N ARG A 75 -0.43 1.85 -10.31
CA ARG A 75 -1.36 2.53 -9.41
C ARG A 75 -1.79 3.89 -9.95
N ASN A 76 -0.89 4.66 -10.57
CA ASN A 76 -1.23 5.94 -11.19
C ASN A 76 -2.26 5.81 -12.32
N ARG A 77 -2.14 4.78 -13.16
CA ARG A 77 -3.17 4.47 -14.17
C ARG A 77 -4.52 4.14 -13.53
N GLY A 78 -4.50 3.37 -12.44
CA GLY A 78 -5.69 3.07 -11.64
C GLY A 78 -6.33 4.34 -11.07
N VAL A 79 -5.53 5.22 -10.46
CA VAL A 79 -5.99 6.52 -9.93
C VAL A 79 -6.59 7.40 -11.02
N ALA A 80 -5.94 7.49 -12.18
CA ALA A 80 -6.44 8.30 -13.31
C ALA A 80 -7.79 7.80 -13.85
N ALA A 81 -8.10 6.53 -13.68
CA ALA A 81 -9.35 5.93 -14.09
C ALA A 81 -10.40 5.86 -12.97
N ALA A 82 -10.01 6.12 -11.73
CA ALA A 82 -10.90 6.08 -10.57
C ALA A 82 -11.96 7.19 -10.63
N ARG A 83 -13.17 6.85 -10.18
CA ARG A 83 -14.32 7.74 -10.12
C ARG A 83 -14.85 7.94 -8.71
N GLY A 84 -14.33 7.15 -7.75
CA GLY A 84 -14.72 7.19 -6.35
C GLY A 84 -14.33 8.48 -5.67
N ALA A 85 -15.15 8.92 -4.71
CA ALA A 85 -14.82 10.04 -3.84
C ALA A 85 -13.65 9.72 -2.90
N PHE A 86 -13.47 8.44 -2.59
CA PHE A 86 -12.34 7.90 -1.80
C PHE A 86 -11.58 6.84 -2.59
N LEU A 87 -10.30 6.69 -2.24
CA LEU A 87 -9.38 5.71 -2.83
C LEU A 87 -8.85 4.76 -1.75
N ALA A 88 -8.72 3.49 -2.11
CA ALA A 88 -8.03 2.48 -1.33
C ALA A 88 -7.12 1.65 -2.25
N TYR A 89 -6.08 1.04 -1.69
CA TYR A 89 -5.08 0.28 -2.44
C TYR A 89 -4.90 -1.10 -1.85
N LEU A 90 -4.86 -2.11 -2.70
CA LEU A 90 -4.59 -3.50 -2.33
C LEU A 90 -3.64 -4.10 -3.36
N ASP A 91 -2.55 -4.69 -2.92
CA ASP A 91 -1.66 -5.40 -3.83
C ASP A 91 -2.25 -6.77 -4.18
N ALA A 92 -1.98 -7.23 -5.40
CA ALA A 92 -2.63 -8.42 -5.96
C ALA A 92 -2.22 -9.73 -5.28
N ASP A 93 -1.19 -9.70 -4.44
CA ASP A 93 -0.66 -10.81 -3.63
C ASP A 93 -0.95 -10.68 -2.13
N ASP A 94 -1.60 -9.58 -1.71
CA ASP A 94 -1.97 -9.30 -0.32
C ASP A 94 -3.47 -9.54 -0.05
N SER A 95 -3.93 -9.16 1.14
CA SER A 95 -5.34 -9.21 1.51
C SER A 95 -5.68 -8.24 2.64
N TRP A 96 -6.97 -7.96 2.81
CA TRP A 96 -7.49 -7.24 3.96
C TRP A 96 -8.10 -8.20 4.98
N SER A 97 -8.03 -7.84 6.26
CA SER A 97 -8.80 -8.55 7.28
C SER A 97 -10.30 -8.25 7.15
N PRO A 98 -11.19 -9.13 7.62
CA PRO A 98 -12.63 -8.87 7.62
C PRO A 98 -12.98 -7.53 8.27
N GLY A 99 -13.90 -6.78 7.66
CA GLY A 99 -14.34 -5.48 8.17
C GLY A 99 -13.40 -4.32 7.91
N TYR A 100 -12.32 -4.49 7.14
CA TYR A 100 -11.31 -3.46 6.87
C TYR A 100 -11.92 -2.14 6.39
N LEU A 101 -12.76 -2.18 5.35
CA LEU A 101 -13.39 -0.99 4.81
C LEU A 101 -14.47 -0.43 5.75
N ALA A 102 -15.19 -1.28 6.48
CA ALA A 102 -16.20 -0.86 7.43
C ALA A 102 -15.60 -0.04 8.59
N ALA A 103 -14.38 -0.38 9.00
CA ALA A 103 -13.65 0.34 10.04
C ALA A 103 -13.01 1.64 9.53
N LEU A 104 -12.41 1.63 8.33
CA LEU A 104 -11.61 2.77 7.85
C LEU A 104 -12.42 3.86 7.14
N LEU A 105 -13.47 3.52 6.40
CA LEU A 105 -14.22 4.51 5.62
C LEU A 105 -14.84 5.62 6.48
N PRO A 106 -15.50 5.35 7.63
CA PRO A 106 -16.05 6.39 8.49
C PRO A 106 -14.95 7.34 9.00
N LEU A 107 -13.77 6.82 9.31
CA LEU A 107 -12.63 7.61 9.77
C LEU A 107 -12.07 8.49 8.64
N ALA A 108 -11.91 7.89 7.45
CA ALA A 108 -11.44 8.61 6.27
C ALA A 108 -12.45 9.71 5.83
N TRP A 109 -13.75 9.47 5.94
CA TRP A 109 -14.78 10.49 5.67
C TRP A 109 -14.69 11.67 6.62
N HIS A 110 -14.35 11.39 7.88
CA HIS A 110 -14.25 12.45 8.90
C HIS A 110 -12.93 13.24 8.81
N GLU A 111 -11.79 12.55 8.54
CA GLU A 111 -10.44 13.13 8.64
C GLU A 111 -9.74 13.34 7.29
N GLY A 112 -10.34 12.88 6.19
CA GLY A 112 -9.74 12.92 4.86
C GLY A 112 -8.86 11.70 4.56
N CYS A 113 -8.32 11.03 5.58
CA CYS A 113 -7.61 9.76 5.45
C CYS A 113 -7.69 8.93 6.74
N ALA A 114 -7.53 7.62 6.61
CA ALA A 114 -7.39 6.68 7.72
C ALA A 114 -6.43 5.56 7.34
N PHE A 115 -5.80 4.95 8.34
CA PHE A 115 -4.83 3.88 8.18
C PHE A 115 -5.21 2.68 9.05
N ALA A 116 -4.85 1.48 8.60
CA ALA A 116 -4.90 0.27 9.41
C ALA A 116 -3.50 -0.18 9.81
N ALA A 117 -3.43 -1.08 10.79
CA ALA A 117 -2.20 -1.81 11.03
C ALA A 117 -1.83 -2.68 9.81
N THR A 118 -0.54 -2.93 9.64
CA THR A 118 -0.03 -3.93 8.69
C THR A 118 0.36 -5.19 9.45
N VAL A 119 -0.21 -6.32 9.07
CA VAL A 119 0.20 -7.64 9.56
C VAL A 119 1.04 -8.30 8.48
N VAL A 120 2.26 -8.67 8.82
CA VAL A 120 3.14 -9.45 7.95
C VAL A 120 2.85 -10.93 8.14
N GLU A 121 2.58 -11.65 7.06
CA GLU A 121 2.24 -13.07 7.06
C GLU A 121 3.27 -13.91 6.31
N LYS A 122 3.51 -15.11 6.79
CA LYS A 122 4.20 -16.16 6.04
C LYS A 122 3.39 -16.61 4.82
N PRO A 123 3.99 -17.36 3.87
CA PRO A 123 3.27 -17.91 2.72
C PRO A 123 2.08 -18.81 3.10
N ASP A 124 2.11 -19.47 4.25
CA ASP A 124 1.02 -20.31 4.79
C ASP A 124 -0.09 -19.51 5.49
N GLY A 125 0.09 -18.20 5.69
CA GLY A 125 -0.87 -17.30 6.33
C GLY A 125 -0.66 -17.12 7.83
N GLU A 126 0.39 -17.73 8.43
CA GLU A 126 0.75 -17.46 9.82
C GLU A 126 1.24 -16.02 9.97
N ALA A 127 0.67 -15.28 10.93
CA ALA A 127 1.10 -13.92 11.24
C ALA A 127 2.48 -13.93 11.92
N LEU A 128 3.41 -13.15 11.38
CA LEU A 128 4.75 -12.97 11.94
C LEU A 128 4.79 -11.78 12.89
N ALA A 129 4.20 -10.66 12.49
CA ALA A 129 4.20 -9.43 13.27
C ALA A 129 3.10 -8.48 12.81
N GLN A 130 2.73 -7.56 13.70
CA GLN A 130 1.85 -6.42 13.40
C GLN A 130 2.62 -5.12 13.57
N PHE A 131 2.44 -4.19 12.65
CA PHE A 131 3.03 -2.86 12.65
C PHE A 131 1.95 -1.77 12.56
N PRO A 132 1.90 -0.76 13.44
CA PRO A 132 2.69 -0.72 14.69
C PRO A 132 2.21 -1.78 15.68
N PRO A 133 3.07 -2.24 16.59
CA PRO A 133 2.63 -3.09 17.69
C PRO A 133 1.80 -2.28 18.68
N GLY A 134 0.86 -2.94 19.34
CA GLY A 134 -0.04 -2.31 20.29
C GLY A 134 -1.28 -1.70 19.65
N THR A 135 -1.91 -0.75 20.34
CA THR A 135 -3.18 -0.14 19.94
C THR A 135 -3.11 1.39 19.93
N PRO A 136 -2.25 2.03 19.13
CA PRO A 136 -2.31 3.48 19.00
C PRO A 136 -3.58 3.88 18.23
N GLY A 137 -4.35 4.81 18.78
CA GLY A 137 -5.52 5.36 18.08
C GLY A 137 -5.18 6.38 16.98
N ARG A 138 -3.92 6.81 16.91
CA ARG A 138 -3.40 7.81 15.95
C ARG A 138 -2.07 7.37 15.38
N LEU A 139 -1.93 7.48 14.06
CA LEU A 139 -0.66 7.35 13.38
C LEU A 139 0.11 8.65 13.48
N MET A 140 1.38 8.52 13.84
CA MET A 140 2.32 9.65 13.97
C MET A 140 3.42 9.53 12.90
N LEU A 141 4.04 10.65 12.56
CA LEU A 141 5.12 10.64 11.58
C LEU A 141 6.29 9.72 11.98
N SER A 142 6.60 9.66 13.28
CA SER A 142 7.61 8.75 13.83
C SER A 142 7.35 7.28 13.53
N ASP A 143 6.10 6.88 13.32
CA ASP A 143 5.75 5.50 13.01
C ASP A 143 6.23 5.10 11.61
N PHE A 144 6.20 6.01 10.65
CA PHE A 144 6.77 5.78 9.32
C PHE A 144 8.29 5.59 9.35
N ALA A 145 8.99 6.29 10.24
CA ALA A 145 10.44 6.14 10.41
C ALA A 145 10.80 4.86 11.18
N ARG A 146 10.00 4.53 12.20
CA ARG A 146 10.30 3.46 13.15
C ARG A 146 9.94 2.08 12.61
N TRP A 147 8.79 1.96 11.94
CA TRP A 147 8.29 0.69 11.45
C TRP A 147 8.65 0.53 9.98
N GLY A 148 9.28 -0.57 9.61
CA GLY A 148 9.66 -0.86 8.23
C GLY A 148 8.49 -1.16 7.30
N ALA A 149 7.28 -1.34 7.84
CA ALA A 149 6.09 -1.67 7.08
C ALA A 149 5.52 -0.47 6.32
N SER A 150 4.86 -0.73 5.20
CA SER A 150 4.07 0.24 4.47
C SER A 150 2.70 0.38 5.11
N PHE A 151 2.22 1.62 5.24
CA PHE A 151 0.85 1.90 5.65
C PHE A 151 0.05 2.32 4.43
N HIS A 152 -0.92 1.50 4.02
CA HIS A 152 -1.78 1.82 2.89
C HIS A 152 -2.99 2.63 3.36
N PRO A 153 -3.13 3.92 2.98
CA PRO A 153 -4.26 4.73 3.40
C PRO A 153 -5.53 4.42 2.62
N VAL A 154 -6.68 4.53 3.31
CA VAL A 154 -7.94 4.91 2.67
C VAL A 154 -8.04 6.42 2.77
N HIS A 155 -8.23 7.13 1.64
CA HIS A 155 -8.18 8.59 1.64
C HIS A 155 -9.09 9.23 0.60
N ALA A 156 -9.40 10.51 0.78
CA ALA A 156 -10.16 11.29 -0.18
C ALA A 156 -9.43 11.35 -1.54
N ALA A 157 -10.17 11.21 -2.63
CA ALA A 157 -9.63 11.33 -3.98
C ALA A 157 -9.01 12.73 -4.19
N GLY A 158 -7.94 12.78 -5.01
CA GLY A 158 -7.19 14.01 -5.25
C GLY A 158 -6.10 14.32 -4.21
N LEU A 159 -5.84 13.42 -3.27
CA LEU A 159 -4.67 13.46 -2.39
C LEU A 159 -3.63 12.40 -2.83
N PRO A 160 -2.32 12.68 -2.64
CA PRO A 160 -1.71 14.00 -2.51
C PRO A 160 -1.83 14.81 -3.80
N ARG A 161 -1.67 16.13 -3.71
CA ARG A 161 -1.76 17.02 -4.88
C ARG A 161 -0.38 17.32 -5.45
N GLY A 162 -0.33 17.64 -6.73
CA GLY A 162 0.79 18.40 -7.30
C GLY A 162 1.71 17.68 -8.27
N ARG A 163 1.50 16.37 -8.57
CA ARG A 163 2.29 15.68 -9.61
C ARG A 163 1.47 15.37 -10.86
N ALA A 164 2.00 15.76 -12.02
CA ALA A 164 1.36 15.50 -13.31
C ALA A 164 1.30 14.00 -13.66
N GLU A 165 2.27 13.22 -13.17
CA GLU A 165 2.38 11.77 -13.45
C GLU A 165 1.51 10.91 -12.53
N GLY A 166 0.82 11.53 -11.58
CA GLY A 166 0.00 10.87 -10.56
C GLY A 166 0.66 10.81 -9.18
N PRO A 167 -0.07 10.31 -8.17
CA PRO A 167 0.37 10.39 -6.78
C PRO A 167 1.52 9.42 -6.41
N PHE A 168 1.78 8.38 -7.19
CA PHE A 168 2.85 7.42 -6.91
C PHE A 168 4.12 7.71 -7.71
N TRP A 169 5.26 7.61 -7.05
CA TRP A 169 6.57 7.73 -7.68
C TRP A 169 6.91 6.45 -8.48
N ASN A 170 7.70 6.60 -9.52
CA ASN A 170 8.27 5.44 -10.23
C ASN A 170 9.62 5.05 -9.63
N ALA A 171 9.59 4.60 -8.37
CA ALA A 171 10.78 4.23 -7.60
C ALA A 171 10.40 3.22 -6.50
N PRO A 172 11.36 2.48 -5.92
CA PRO A 172 11.11 1.62 -4.76
C PRO A 172 10.48 2.40 -3.59
N ALA A 173 9.71 1.73 -2.73
CA ALA A 173 9.00 2.32 -1.60
C ALA A 173 8.09 3.51 -1.97
N GLN A 174 7.56 3.53 -3.19
CA GLN A 174 6.64 4.55 -3.67
C GLN A 174 5.31 4.56 -2.90
N ASP A 175 4.91 3.44 -2.36
CA ASP A 175 3.78 3.23 -1.44
C ASP A 175 4.02 3.95 -0.10
N VAL A 176 5.21 3.81 0.46
CA VAL A 176 5.61 4.53 1.68
C VAL A 176 5.61 6.04 1.45
N MET A 177 6.19 6.49 0.34
CA MET A 177 6.20 7.91 0.00
C MET A 177 4.79 8.45 -0.21
N HIS A 178 3.94 7.71 -0.90
CA HIS A 178 2.53 8.07 -1.08
C HIS A 178 1.80 8.19 0.27
N ALA A 179 1.99 7.22 1.16
CA ALA A 179 1.37 7.24 2.49
C ALA A 179 1.81 8.48 3.31
N VAL A 180 3.10 8.83 3.25
CA VAL A 180 3.64 10.04 3.89
C VAL A 180 3.02 11.31 3.29
N GLU A 181 2.93 11.42 1.96
CA GLU A 181 2.34 12.57 1.28
C GLU A 181 0.83 12.73 1.58
N VAL A 182 0.08 11.62 1.65
CA VAL A 182 -1.33 11.66 2.11
C VAL A 182 -1.42 12.11 3.56
N PHE A 183 -0.58 11.54 4.43
CA PHE A 183 -0.52 11.92 5.85
C PHE A 183 -0.21 13.41 6.05
N MET A 184 0.73 13.96 5.27
CA MET A 184 1.03 15.39 5.27
C MET A 184 -0.17 16.23 4.83
N ALA A 185 -0.84 15.81 3.78
CA ALA A 185 -2.01 16.52 3.24
C ALA A 185 -3.19 16.54 4.23
N CYS A 186 -3.24 15.57 5.15
CA CYS A 186 -4.24 15.48 6.23
C CYS A 186 -3.80 16.13 7.56
N GLY A 187 -2.72 16.93 7.56
CA GLY A 187 -2.32 17.75 8.72
C GLY A 187 -1.39 17.03 9.72
N LEU A 188 -0.60 16.06 9.26
CA LEU A 188 0.43 15.34 10.04
C LEU A 188 -0.12 14.51 11.22
N THR A 189 -1.37 14.09 11.13
CA THR A 189 -1.99 13.16 12.06
C THR A 189 -3.16 12.47 11.37
N ALA A 190 -3.36 11.19 11.59
CA ALA A 190 -4.44 10.42 10.99
C ALA A 190 -4.94 9.33 11.95
N ALA A 191 -6.20 8.94 11.79
CA ALA A 191 -6.73 7.80 12.51
C ALA A 191 -5.96 6.53 12.12
N LEU A 192 -5.60 5.75 13.14
CA LEU A 192 -5.01 4.42 12.99
C LEU A 192 -5.94 3.40 13.65
N GLU A 193 -6.51 2.53 12.84
CA GLU A 193 -7.37 1.46 13.30
C GLU A 193 -6.57 0.15 13.35
N THR A 194 -6.50 -0.47 14.51
CA THR A 194 -5.71 -1.68 14.73
C THR A 194 -6.53 -2.94 14.97
N SER A 195 -7.86 -2.83 15.02
CA SER A 195 -8.75 -3.98 15.05
C SER A 195 -8.88 -4.67 13.69
N VAL A 196 -8.45 -3.98 12.64
CA VAL A 196 -8.37 -4.49 11.26
C VAL A 196 -6.96 -4.29 10.71
N ALA A 197 -6.58 -5.05 9.69
CA ALA A 197 -5.23 -5.02 9.17
C ALA A 197 -5.17 -5.15 7.65
N TYR A 198 -4.20 -4.47 7.06
CA TYR A 198 -3.62 -4.82 5.78
C TYR A 198 -2.69 -6.02 5.99
N ARG A 199 -2.92 -7.13 5.29
CA ARG A 199 -2.20 -8.39 5.44
C ARG A 199 -1.18 -8.54 4.31
N LEU A 200 0.07 -8.18 4.62
CA LEU A 200 1.19 -8.29 3.70
C LEU A 200 1.73 -9.72 3.72
N ARG A 201 1.59 -10.43 2.62
CA ARG A 201 2.02 -11.82 2.52
C ARG A 201 3.40 -11.95 1.91
N LEU A 202 4.32 -12.56 2.64
CA LEU A 202 5.66 -12.84 2.14
C LEU A 202 5.58 -13.91 1.04
N GLY A 203 6.04 -13.57 -0.16
CA GLY A 203 6.16 -14.48 -1.30
C GLY A 203 7.59 -15.03 -1.42
N ALA A 204 7.74 -16.11 -2.16
CA ALA A 204 9.08 -16.66 -2.48
C ALA A 204 9.87 -15.74 -3.42
N GLU A 205 9.18 -14.99 -4.27
CA GLU A 205 9.76 -14.02 -5.23
C GLU A 205 9.11 -12.66 -5.04
N THR A 206 9.50 -11.94 -3.98
CA THR A 206 9.07 -10.55 -3.80
C THR A 206 10.12 -9.60 -4.36
N VAL A 207 9.72 -8.37 -4.70
CA VAL A 207 10.64 -7.30 -5.14
C VAL A 207 11.76 -7.07 -4.11
N THR A 208 11.52 -7.41 -2.85
CA THR A 208 12.48 -7.27 -1.74
C THR A 208 13.56 -8.34 -1.70
N THR A 209 13.47 -9.40 -2.51
CA THR A 209 14.46 -10.48 -2.56
C THR A 209 15.49 -10.33 -3.70
N VAL A 210 15.33 -9.31 -4.55
CA VAL A 210 16.26 -9.05 -5.67
C VAL A 210 17.56 -8.48 -5.14
N SER A 211 18.68 -8.94 -5.67
CA SER A 211 20.04 -8.62 -5.17
C SER A 211 20.42 -7.14 -5.14
N ASP A 212 19.78 -6.30 -5.96
CA ASP A 212 20.03 -4.86 -6.02
C ASP A 212 18.96 -4.03 -5.26
N PHE A 213 18.00 -4.66 -4.60
CA PHE A 213 16.86 -4.01 -3.96
C PHE A 213 17.30 -2.94 -2.95
N SER A 214 18.22 -3.29 -2.06
CA SER A 214 18.70 -2.39 -1.00
C SER A 214 19.37 -1.14 -1.56
N SER A 215 20.21 -1.27 -2.59
CA SER A 215 20.86 -0.15 -3.27
C SER A 215 19.85 0.78 -3.95
N ARG A 216 18.86 0.21 -4.63
CA ARG A 216 17.76 0.97 -5.25
C ARG A 216 16.90 1.67 -4.21
N LEU A 217 16.64 1.03 -3.08
CA LEU A 217 15.87 1.59 -1.97
C LEU A 217 16.60 2.78 -1.33
N SER A 218 17.91 2.67 -1.08
CA SER A 218 18.72 3.78 -0.56
C SER A 218 18.72 4.99 -1.51
N THR A 219 18.81 4.73 -2.82
CA THR A 219 18.71 5.79 -3.84
C THR A 219 17.33 6.46 -3.84
N ALA A 220 16.27 5.67 -3.69
CA ALA A 220 14.90 6.20 -3.60
C ALA A 220 14.71 7.07 -2.36
N TYR A 221 15.17 6.62 -1.19
CA TYR A 221 15.09 7.40 0.04
C TYR A 221 15.83 8.73 -0.05
N ALA A 222 17.04 8.76 -0.62
CA ALA A 222 17.77 10.00 -0.86
C ALA A 222 17.05 10.95 -1.84
N THR A 223 16.25 10.39 -2.76
CA THR A 223 15.43 11.19 -3.69
C THR A 223 14.21 11.76 -2.99
N TYR A 224 13.55 10.98 -2.14
CA TYR A 224 12.39 11.41 -1.35
C TYR A 224 12.77 12.50 -0.34
N ASP A 225 13.89 12.36 0.36
CA ASP A 225 14.44 13.40 1.23
C ASP A 225 14.56 14.75 0.52
N ARG A 226 15.15 14.74 -0.68
CA ARG A 226 15.30 15.95 -1.48
C ARG A 226 13.96 16.53 -1.96
N ALA A 227 13.00 15.67 -2.28
CA ALA A 227 11.70 16.10 -2.79
C ALA A 227 10.81 16.71 -1.70
N LEU A 228 10.91 16.23 -0.47
CA LEU A 228 10.08 16.73 0.63
C LEU A 228 10.61 18.04 1.22
N ALA A 229 11.89 18.39 1.01
CA ALA A 229 12.53 19.66 1.40
C ALA A 229 12.28 20.14 2.85
N GLU A 230 11.70 19.28 3.69
CA GLU A 230 11.30 19.58 5.07
C GLU A 230 12.28 18.90 6.06
N THR A 231 12.68 19.58 7.10
CA THR A 231 13.68 19.07 8.05
C THR A 231 13.29 17.76 8.73
N TRP A 232 12.00 17.56 9.00
CA TRP A 232 11.49 16.33 9.61
C TRP A 232 11.48 15.14 8.63
N ALA A 233 11.32 15.40 7.32
CA ALA A 233 11.35 14.36 6.31
C ALA A 233 12.72 13.71 6.19
N GLN A 234 13.80 14.49 6.34
CA GLN A 234 15.16 13.97 6.41
C GLN A 234 15.35 12.98 7.56
N THR A 235 14.74 13.25 8.71
CA THR A 235 14.76 12.33 9.86
C THR A 235 14.01 11.02 9.56
N LEU A 236 12.90 11.09 8.84
CA LEU A 236 12.10 9.92 8.48
C LEU A 236 12.88 8.97 7.58
N PHE A 237 13.40 9.48 6.46
CA PHE A 237 14.10 8.65 5.49
C PHE A 237 15.51 8.28 5.95
N ALA A 238 16.16 9.08 6.77
CA ALA A 238 17.39 8.71 7.46
C ALA A 238 17.18 7.48 8.37
N GLY A 239 16.08 7.43 9.12
CA GLY A 239 15.71 6.26 9.91
C GLY A 239 15.46 5.01 9.05
N LYS A 240 14.75 5.16 7.94
CA LYS A 240 14.53 4.05 6.98
C LYS A 240 15.81 3.60 6.30
N SER A 241 16.71 4.53 5.94
CA SER A 241 18.02 4.20 5.38
C SER A 241 18.86 3.44 6.38
N ALA A 242 18.91 3.88 7.65
CA ALA A 242 19.64 3.19 8.70
C ALA A 242 19.11 1.76 8.93
N LEU A 243 17.80 1.54 8.86
CA LEU A 243 17.19 0.21 8.95
C LEU A 243 17.56 -0.67 7.74
N ASN A 244 17.58 -0.10 6.53
CA ASN A 244 18.01 -0.81 5.33
C ASN A 244 19.52 -1.17 5.38
N ASP A 245 20.38 -0.26 5.83
CA ASP A 245 21.80 -0.52 6.01
C ASP A 245 22.04 -1.60 7.09
N ARG A 246 21.21 -1.61 8.12
CA ARG A 246 21.25 -2.63 9.15
C ARG A 246 20.83 -3.98 8.59
N TYR A 247 19.79 -4.06 7.77
CA TYR A 247 19.39 -5.27 7.06
C TYR A 247 20.54 -5.86 6.23
N GLU A 248 21.23 -5.05 5.44
CA GLU A 248 22.36 -5.52 4.63
C GLU A 248 23.50 -6.09 5.46
N ARG A 249 23.75 -5.57 6.66
CA ARG A 249 24.83 -6.06 7.54
C ARG A 249 24.44 -7.26 8.38
N GLU A 250 23.20 -7.41 8.78
CA GLU A 250 22.77 -8.30 9.87
C GLU A 250 21.78 -9.38 9.42
N ARG A 251 21.33 -9.35 8.15
CA ARG A 251 20.39 -10.35 7.63
C ARG A 251 21.00 -11.76 7.63
N LEU A 252 20.16 -12.73 7.94
CA LEU A 252 20.50 -14.14 7.79
C LEU A 252 20.44 -14.55 6.31
N PRO A 253 21.08 -15.66 5.91
CA PRO A 253 20.89 -16.23 4.56
C PRO A 253 19.40 -16.39 4.24
N ASP A 254 18.99 -15.96 3.06
CA ASP A 254 17.61 -16.03 2.56
C ASP A 254 16.55 -15.27 3.38
N GLU A 255 16.96 -14.44 4.37
CA GLU A 255 16.05 -13.63 5.17
C GLU A 255 15.53 -12.45 4.34
N SER A 256 14.21 -12.35 4.21
CA SER A 256 13.56 -11.17 3.59
C SER A 256 13.66 -9.94 4.50
N PHE A 257 13.53 -8.74 3.93
CA PHE A 257 13.53 -7.48 4.69
C PHE A 257 12.47 -7.50 5.80
N TYR A 258 11.26 -7.96 5.53
CA TYR A 258 10.20 -8.00 6.53
C TYR A 258 10.44 -9.04 7.63
N ALA A 259 11.01 -10.19 7.31
CA ALA A 259 11.42 -11.17 8.32
C ALA A 259 12.50 -10.59 9.24
N PHE A 260 13.49 -9.90 8.66
CA PHE A 260 14.51 -9.18 9.41
C PHE A 260 13.90 -8.11 10.33
N VAL A 261 13.02 -7.24 9.80
CA VAL A 261 12.36 -6.19 10.58
C VAL A 261 11.59 -6.79 11.76
N THR A 262 10.86 -7.88 11.52
CA THR A 262 10.15 -8.61 12.58
C THR A 262 11.11 -9.06 13.68
N ARG A 263 12.23 -9.66 13.32
CA ARG A 263 13.23 -10.16 14.27
C ARG A 263 13.92 -9.06 15.09
N VAL A 264 14.18 -7.89 14.48
CA VAL A 264 15.01 -6.84 15.13
C VAL A 264 14.21 -5.72 15.78
N ILE A 265 12.95 -5.51 15.40
CA ILE A 265 12.11 -4.40 15.89
C ILE A 265 11.02 -4.89 16.84
N VAL A 266 10.52 -6.10 16.65
CA VAL A 266 9.56 -6.74 17.55
C VAL A 266 10.35 -7.65 18.49
N PRO A 267 10.75 -7.20 19.68
CA PRO A 267 11.38 -8.09 20.67
C PRO A 267 10.41 -9.23 20.98
N GLU A 268 10.95 -10.43 21.15
CA GLU A 268 10.19 -11.55 21.70
C GLU A 268 9.51 -11.10 22.99
N ALA A 269 8.16 -11.20 23.00
CA ALA A 269 7.33 -10.84 24.15
C ALA A 269 7.47 -11.88 25.28
#